data_1605ce12b2a4e2ca47dee19f9dcd0e3b
#
_entry.id   1605ce12b2a4e2ca47dee19f9dcd0e3b
#
_cell.length_a   1.000
_cell.length_b   1.000
_cell.length_c   1.000
_cell.angle_alpha   90.00
_cell.angle_beta   90.00
_cell.angle_gamma   90.00
#
_symmetry.space_group_name_H-M   'P 1'
#
loop_
_entity.id
_entity.type
_entity.pdbx_description
1 polymer ?
#
loop_
_entity_poly.entity_id
_entity_poly.type
_entity_poly.pdbx_seq_one_letter_code
_entity_poly.pdbx_strand_id
1 'polypeptide(L)'
;MKKVEHLDTATTPDGTVLMLYRHDGAYSIRVDGVDLMSTRRHHSEDTLAELVCLPLRQTKDVRVLIGGLGLGFTLKAALRTLAPDARVVVAEIAAEVIGWNMNPDYNLAAAALADGRVDLRHDDVANVLKQSRGQFDAIMLDVDNGAEPLTTSGNAQLYRHVGIQMAVAALRPNGRLAYWSANGDSHFEQSLRDAGLSVEVIRTRAHATSGAWHTLFVARLSGLST
;
A
#
# COMPACT_ATOMS: atom_id res chain seq x y z
N MET A 1 -3.62 -8.78 -33.06
CA MET A 1 -3.74 -8.56 -31.60
C MET A 1 -2.47 -9.02 -30.94
N LYS A 2 -1.80 -8.18 -30.12
CA LYS A 2 -0.65 -8.63 -29.34
C LYS A 2 -1.12 -9.63 -28.29
N LYS A 3 -0.35 -10.71 -28.11
CA LYS A 3 -0.72 -11.85 -27.24
C LYS A 3 -0.66 -11.42 -25.77
N VAL A 4 -1.67 -11.78 -24.98
CA VAL A 4 -1.59 -11.75 -23.51
C VAL A 4 -0.75 -12.97 -23.10
N GLU A 5 0.29 -12.75 -22.33
CA GLU A 5 1.23 -13.76 -21.87
C GLU A 5 1.11 -13.91 -20.36
N HIS A 6 0.85 -15.11 -19.88
CA HIS A 6 0.99 -15.46 -18.47
C HIS A 6 2.47 -15.70 -18.19
N LEU A 7 3.03 -14.97 -17.21
CA LEU A 7 4.46 -15.02 -16.89
C LEU A 7 4.73 -15.91 -15.68
N ASP A 8 3.93 -15.77 -14.63
CA ASP A 8 4.17 -16.47 -13.38
C ASP A 8 2.92 -16.48 -12.49
N THR A 9 2.95 -17.30 -11.43
CA THR A 9 1.88 -17.47 -10.47
C THR A 9 2.45 -17.43 -9.05
N ALA A 10 1.81 -16.68 -8.16
CA ALA A 10 2.06 -16.66 -6.74
C ALA A 10 0.87 -17.27 -5.99
N THR A 11 1.12 -17.87 -4.84
CA THR A 11 0.06 -18.33 -3.94
C THR A 11 0.29 -17.72 -2.56
N THR A 12 -0.68 -16.95 -2.09
CA THR A 12 -0.64 -16.36 -0.74
C THR A 12 -0.84 -17.43 0.33
N PRO A 13 -0.48 -17.19 1.59
CA PRO A 13 -0.60 -18.18 2.66
C PRO A 13 -2.02 -18.72 2.90
N ASP A 14 -3.05 -17.96 2.52
CA ASP A 14 -4.46 -18.42 2.61
C ASP A 14 -4.98 -19.12 1.34
N GLY A 15 -4.08 -19.35 0.35
CA GLY A 15 -4.38 -20.10 -0.86
C GLY A 15 -4.89 -19.25 -2.03
N THR A 16 -4.96 -17.92 -1.90
CA THR A 16 -5.32 -17.04 -3.03
C THR A 16 -4.25 -17.08 -4.11
N VAL A 17 -4.66 -17.24 -5.37
CA VAL A 17 -3.77 -17.34 -6.52
C VAL A 17 -3.67 -16.00 -7.23
N LEU A 18 -2.45 -15.42 -7.24
CA LEU A 18 -2.09 -14.22 -7.97
C LEU A 18 -1.38 -14.62 -9.25
N MET A 19 -1.79 -14.07 -10.40
CA MET A 19 -1.18 -14.36 -11.69
C MET A 19 -0.60 -13.09 -12.29
N LEU A 20 0.69 -13.14 -12.67
CA LEU A 20 1.36 -12.06 -13.38
C LEU A 20 1.20 -12.24 -14.90
N TYR A 21 0.69 -11.21 -15.55
CA TYR A 21 0.54 -11.15 -17.00
C TYR A 21 1.32 -10.00 -17.62
N ARG A 22 1.74 -10.21 -18.87
CA ARG A 22 2.29 -9.17 -19.75
C ARG A 22 1.41 -9.02 -20.99
N HIS A 23 1.06 -7.79 -21.33
CA HIS A 23 0.36 -7.46 -22.56
C HIS A 23 0.84 -6.13 -23.10
N ASP A 24 1.40 -6.13 -24.29
CA ASP A 24 1.90 -4.92 -24.97
C ASP A 24 2.83 -4.08 -24.10
N GLY A 25 3.81 -4.73 -23.46
CA GLY A 25 4.79 -4.09 -22.58
C GLY A 25 4.25 -3.67 -21.22
N ALA A 26 2.96 -3.80 -20.96
CA ALA A 26 2.37 -3.55 -19.65
C ALA A 26 2.22 -4.85 -18.84
N TYR A 27 2.37 -4.74 -17.53
CA TYR A 27 2.17 -5.84 -16.60
C TYR A 27 0.87 -5.65 -15.82
N SER A 28 0.23 -6.77 -15.48
CA SER A 28 -0.93 -6.78 -14.57
C SER A 28 -0.86 -7.99 -13.65
N ILE A 29 -1.32 -7.81 -12.41
CA ILE A 29 -1.59 -8.89 -11.47
C ILE A 29 -3.09 -9.13 -11.47
N ARG A 30 -3.49 -10.40 -11.53
CA ARG A 30 -4.90 -10.84 -11.54
C ARG A 30 -5.16 -11.84 -10.43
N VAL A 31 -6.38 -11.77 -9.92
CA VAL A 31 -6.98 -12.76 -9.01
C VAL A 31 -8.27 -13.23 -9.67
N ASP A 32 -8.46 -14.53 -9.82
CA ASP A 32 -9.66 -15.14 -10.43
C ASP A 32 -10.05 -14.51 -11.78
N GLY A 33 -9.03 -14.14 -12.59
CA GLY A 33 -9.24 -13.49 -13.89
C GLY A 33 -9.57 -12.00 -13.86
N VAL A 34 -9.72 -11.40 -12.68
CA VAL A 34 -9.96 -9.96 -12.49
C VAL A 34 -8.63 -9.23 -12.31
N ASP A 35 -8.42 -8.11 -13.03
CA ASP A 35 -7.26 -7.24 -12.83
C ASP A 35 -7.29 -6.61 -11.44
N LEU A 36 -6.34 -7.00 -10.57
CA LEU A 36 -6.13 -6.37 -9.28
C LEU A 36 -5.37 -5.06 -9.46
N MET A 37 -4.29 -5.06 -10.23
CA MET A 37 -3.47 -3.89 -10.53
C MET A 37 -2.77 -3.97 -11.88
N SER A 38 -2.31 -2.84 -12.40
CA SER A 38 -1.67 -2.78 -13.72
C SER A 38 -0.68 -1.60 -13.81
N THR A 39 0.42 -1.80 -14.54
CA THR A 39 1.40 -0.72 -14.82
C THR A 39 0.83 0.44 -15.65
N ARG A 40 -0.35 0.30 -16.21
CA ARG A 40 -1.07 1.40 -16.92
C ARG A 40 -2.00 2.20 -16.04
N ARG A 41 -2.34 1.69 -14.85
CA ARG A 41 -3.35 2.26 -13.95
C ARG A 41 -2.80 2.19 -12.53
N HIS A 42 -2.11 3.24 -12.12
CA HIS A 42 -1.44 3.35 -10.82
C HIS A 42 -1.53 4.76 -10.21
N HIS A 43 -2.36 5.64 -10.80
CA HIS A 43 -2.45 7.02 -10.32
C HIS A 43 -3.00 7.13 -8.90
N SER A 44 -3.85 6.20 -8.47
CA SER A 44 -4.38 6.16 -7.11
C SER A 44 -3.30 5.81 -6.09
N GLU A 45 -2.39 4.92 -6.42
CA GLU A 45 -1.26 4.51 -5.58
C GLU A 45 -0.21 5.64 -5.49
N ASP A 46 0.08 6.31 -6.61
CA ASP A 46 0.91 7.52 -6.61
C ASP A 46 0.28 8.60 -5.71
N THR A 47 -1.03 8.85 -5.87
CA THR A 47 -1.77 9.85 -5.08
C THR A 47 -1.75 9.51 -3.59
N LEU A 48 -1.94 8.24 -3.21
CA LEU A 48 -1.86 7.78 -1.82
C LEU A 48 -0.52 8.19 -1.19
N ALA A 49 0.57 7.85 -1.87
CA ALA A 49 1.92 8.15 -1.38
C ALA A 49 2.18 9.66 -1.31
N GLU A 50 1.75 10.43 -2.30
CA GLU A 50 1.92 11.88 -2.32
C GLU A 50 1.17 12.56 -1.17
N LEU A 51 -0.10 12.22 -0.94
CA LEU A 51 -0.90 12.79 0.16
C LEU A 51 -0.28 12.55 1.54
N VAL A 52 0.35 11.39 1.71
CA VAL A 52 0.95 11.00 2.98
C VAL A 52 2.36 11.57 3.14
N CYS A 53 3.19 11.52 2.09
CA CYS A 53 4.62 11.83 2.18
C CYS A 53 4.95 13.31 1.94
N LEU A 54 4.18 14.06 1.12
CA LEU A 54 4.44 15.48 0.86
C LEU A 54 4.53 16.34 2.14
N PRO A 55 3.64 16.17 3.13
CA PRO A 55 3.75 16.92 4.38
C PRO A 55 4.99 16.57 5.21
N LEU A 56 5.62 15.41 4.95
CA LEU A 56 6.80 14.93 5.67
C LEU A 56 8.12 15.24 4.96
N ARG A 57 8.08 15.80 3.75
CA ARG A 57 9.25 16.00 2.88
C ARG A 57 10.41 16.81 3.49
N GLN A 58 10.13 17.65 4.49
CA GLN A 58 11.12 18.47 5.20
C GLN A 58 11.40 17.96 6.62
N THR A 59 10.72 16.90 7.05
CA THR A 59 10.94 16.27 8.34
C THR A 59 12.17 15.37 8.25
N LYS A 60 13.05 15.41 9.24
CA LYS A 60 14.24 14.55 9.32
C LYS A 60 13.89 13.19 9.91
N ASP A 61 14.67 12.18 9.55
CA ASP A 61 14.59 10.81 10.09
C ASP A 61 13.17 10.22 10.01
N VAL A 62 12.44 10.56 8.94
CA VAL A 62 11.09 10.04 8.69
C VAL A 62 11.12 8.53 8.53
N ARG A 63 10.21 7.85 9.19
CA ARG A 63 10.00 6.40 9.03
C ARG A 63 8.60 6.14 8.52
N VAL A 64 8.53 5.47 7.38
CA VAL A 64 7.28 5.13 6.70
C VAL A 64 7.14 3.62 6.60
N LEU A 65 5.93 3.10 6.83
CA LEU A 65 5.57 1.72 6.52
C LEU A 65 4.63 1.70 5.31
N ILE A 66 4.93 0.83 4.36
CA ILE A 66 4.06 0.47 3.24
C ILE A 66 3.68 -1.00 3.42
N GLY A 67 2.40 -1.28 3.61
CA GLY A 67 1.85 -2.63 3.59
C GLY A 67 1.36 -2.95 2.19
N GLY A 68 1.93 -4.01 1.61
CA GLY A 68 1.76 -4.39 0.20
C GLY A 68 2.80 -3.76 -0.72
N LEU A 69 3.45 -4.58 -1.54
CA LEU A 69 4.39 -4.13 -2.58
C LEU A 69 3.68 -3.98 -3.93
N GLY A 70 2.85 -4.94 -4.28
CA GLY A 70 2.17 -4.99 -5.56
C GLY A 70 3.14 -4.86 -6.75
N LEU A 71 2.94 -3.85 -7.61
CA LEU A 71 3.87 -3.48 -8.69
C LEU A 71 4.80 -2.31 -8.30
N GLY A 72 4.86 -1.97 -7.01
CA GLY A 72 5.80 -1.03 -6.42
C GLY A 72 5.51 0.45 -6.68
N PHE A 73 4.28 0.83 -7.04
CA PHE A 73 3.96 2.22 -7.37
C PHE A 73 3.94 3.12 -6.13
N THR A 74 3.30 2.69 -5.04
CA THR A 74 3.29 3.39 -3.75
C THR A 74 4.72 3.61 -3.23
N LEU A 75 5.58 2.58 -3.31
CA LEU A 75 7.00 2.70 -2.95
C LEU A 75 7.73 3.74 -3.81
N LYS A 76 7.61 3.65 -5.13
CA LYS A 76 8.27 4.59 -6.06
C LYS A 76 7.82 6.04 -5.82
N ALA A 77 6.54 6.27 -5.57
CA ALA A 77 6.00 7.59 -5.28
C ALA A 77 6.48 8.13 -3.92
N ALA A 78 6.53 7.29 -2.89
CA ALA A 78 7.07 7.65 -1.58
C ALA A 78 8.55 8.06 -1.68
N LEU A 79 9.37 7.28 -2.37
CA LEU A 79 10.80 7.57 -2.54
C LEU A 79 11.08 8.86 -3.33
N ARG A 80 10.23 9.21 -4.30
CA ARG A 80 10.32 10.49 -5.04
C ARG A 80 10.04 11.71 -4.16
N THR A 81 9.23 11.51 -3.11
CA THR A 81 8.72 12.61 -2.27
C THR A 81 9.54 12.81 -1.00
N LEU A 82 10.01 11.73 -0.39
CA LEU A 82 10.70 11.74 0.90
C LEU A 82 12.16 12.18 0.77
N ALA A 83 12.67 12.80 1.84
CA ALA A 83 14.07 13.21 1.95
C ALA A 83 15.04 12.00 1.91
N PRO A 84 16.34 12.24 1.59
CA PRO A 84 17.32 11.16 1.47
C PRO A 84 17.63 10.41 2.77
N ASP A 85 17.34 11.00 3.93
CA ASP A 85 17.52 10.42 5.26
C ASP A 85 16.30 9.63 5.76
N ALA A 86 15.21 9.60 4.98
CA ALA A 86 14.02 8.83 5.31
C ALA A 86 14.29 7.31 5.28
N ARG A 87 13.46 6.55 5.98
CA ARG A 87 13.46 5.10 5.94
C ARG A 87 12.08 4.59 5.57
N VAL A 88 12.02 3.69 4.60
CA VAL A 88 10.76 3.11 4.08
C VAL A 88 10.80 1.61 4.31
N VAL A 89 9.99 1.13 5.24
CA VAL A 89 9.75 -0.29 5.43
C VAL A 89 8.65 -0.72 4.48
N VAL A 90 8.87 -1.77 3.70
CA VAL A 90 7.86 -2.38 2.83
C VAL A 90 7.62 -3.80 3.31
N ALA A 91 6.39 -4.14 3.68
CA ALA A 91 5.98 -5.49 4.06
C ALA A 91 5.18 -6.11 2.92
N GLU A 92 5.66 -7.26 2.41
CA GLU A 92 4.98 -8.04 1.37
C GLU A 92 4.92 -9.50 1.79
N ILE A 93 3.73 -10.09 1.71
CA ILE A 93 3.48 -11.46 2.19
C ILE A 93 3.82 -12.52 1.13
N ALA A 94 3.76 -12.18 -0.15
CA ALA A 94 4.00 -13.09 -1.26
C ALA A 94 5.45 -12.99 -1.75
N ALA A 95 6.25 -14.04 -1.54
CA ALA A 95 7.65 -14.09 -1.97
C ALA A 95 7.78 -13.91 -3.49
N GLU A 96 6.85 -14.43 -4.26
CA GLU A 96 6.84 -14.36 -5.71
C GLU A 96 6.61 -12.91 -6.18
N VAL A 97 5.73 -12.14 -5.52
CA VAL A 97 5.52 -10.71 -5.81
C VAL A 97 6.82 -9.93 -5.58
N ILE A 98 7.56 -10.26 -4.53
CA ILE A 98 8.91 -9.71 -4.32
C ILE A 98 9.82 -10.09 -5.49
N GLY A 99 9.86 -11.38 -5.85
CA GLY A 99 10.66 -11.89 -6.96
C GLY A 99 10.35 -11.21 -8.30
N TRP A 100 9.06 -10.98 -8.60
CA TRP A 100 8.66 -10.27 -9.82
C TRP A 100 9.20 -8.84 -9.86
N ASN A 101 9.13 -8.13 -8.74
CA ASN A 101 9.62 -6.77 -8.65
C ASN A 101 11.15 -6.67 -8.71
N MET A 102 11.86 -7.67 -8.21
CA MET A 102 13.32 -7.74 -8.26
C MET A 102 13.86 -8.22 -9.60
N ASN A 103 13.01 -8.82 -10.45
CA ASN A 103 13.42 -9.33 -11.76
C ASN A 103 13.78 -8.15 -12.69
N PRO A 104 15.05 -8.05 -13.16
CA PRO A 104 15.47 -6.94 -14.00
C PRO A 104 14.79 -6.91 -15.37
N ASP A 105 14.33 -8.08 -15.87
CA ASP A 105 13.68 -8.18 -17.18
C ASP A 105 12.25 -7.63 -17.17
N TYR A 106 11.64 -7.51 -16.00
CA TYR A 106 10.28 -6.99 -15.87
C TYR A 106 10.22 -5.47 -15.70
N ASN A 107 11.36 -4.85 -15.34
CA ASN A 107 11.44 -3.40 -15.14
C ASN A 107 10.32 -2.83 -14.24
N LEU A 108 9.97 -3.57 -13.17
CA LEU A 108 8.95 -3.16 -12.19
C LEU A 108 9.56 -2.24 -11.12
N ALA A 109 9.89 -2.76 -9.93
CA ALA A 109 10.36 -1.95 -8.82
C ALA A 109 11.81 -2.23 -8.39
N ALA A 110 12.61 -2.98 -9.18
CA ALA A 110 13.96 -3.39 -8.79
C ALA A 110 14.85 -2.20 -8.37
N ALA A 111 14.85 -1.10 -9.11
CA ALA A 111 15.62 0.10 -8.76
C ALA A 111 15.12 0.77 -7.47
N ALA A 112 13.82 0.78 -7.23
CA ALA A 112 13.24 1.31 -5.99
C ALA A 112 13.56 0.43 -4.79
N LEU A 113 13.52 -0.89 -4.94
CA LEU A 113 13.89 -1.84 -3.89
C LEU A 113 15.38 -1.82 -3.56
N ALA A 114 16.23 -1.44 -4.51
CA ALA A 114 17.67 -1.26 -4.31
C ALA A 114 18.05 0.11 -3.68
N ASP A 115 17.08 1.01 -3.47
CA ASP A 115 17.34 2.29 -2.80
C ASP A 115 17.73 2.04 -1.32
N GLY A 116 18.83 2.64 -0.87
CA GLY A 116 19.38 2.45 0.48
C GLY A 116 18.45 2.88 1.63
N ARG A 117 17.34 3.57 1.32
CA ARG A 117 16.30 3.94 2.29
C ARG A 117 15.29 2.82 2.54
N VAL A 118 15.25 1.78 1.70
CA VAL A 118 14.24 0.72 1.72
C VAL A 118 14.68 -0.45 2.59
N ASP A 119 13.79 -0.85 3.49
CA ASP A 119 13.85 -2.10 4.26
C ASP A 119 12.69 -3.00 3.81
N LEU A 120 12.98 -3.90 2.87
CA LEU A 120 12.00 -4.86 2.36
C LEU A 120 11.88 -6.05 3.31
N ARG A 121 10.66 -6.34 3.75
CA ARG A 121 10.35 -7.46 4.63
C ARG A 121 9.38 -8.42 3.96
N HIS A 122 9.80 -9.67 3.81
CA HIS A 122 8.91 -10.75 3.46
C HIS A 122 8.16 -11.17 4.72
N ASP A 123 7.06 -10.49 5.03
CA ASP A 123 6.26 -10.68 6.24
C ASP A 123 4.84 -10.15 6.04
N ASP A 124 3.91 -10.62 6.87
CA ASP A 124 2.59 -10.02 7.01
C ASP A 124 2.72 -8.63 7.67
N VAL A 125 2.13 -7.62 7.04
CA VAL A 125 2.13 -6.25 7.58
C VAL A 125 1.52 -6.18 8.99
N ALA A 126 0.56 -7.05 9.32
CA ALA A 126 0.00 -7.13 10.67
C ALA A 126 1.06 -7.52 11.71
N ASN A 127 2.02 -8.40 11.37
CA ASN A 127 3.13 -8.74 12.24
C ASN A 127 4.09 -7.55 12.42
N VAL A 128 4.40 -6.85 11.31
CA VAL A 128 5.24 -5.65 11.34
C VAL A 128 4.61 -4.58 12.24
N LEU A 129 3.31 -4.34 12.11
CA LEU A 129 2.56 -3.39 12.95
C LEU A 129 2.63 -3.75 14.43
N LYS A 130 2.39 -5.02 14.78
CA LYS A 130 2.44 -5.52 16.18
C LYS A 130 3.80 -5.29 16.84
N GLN A 131 4.89 -5.42 16.06
CA GLN A 131 6.27 -5.30 16.54
C GLN A 131 6.79 -3.85 16.54
N SER A 132 6.05 -2.91 15.97
CA SER A 132 6.56 -1.56 15.65
C SER A 132 5.86 -0.44 16.42
N ARG A 133 5.58 -0.62 17.71
CA ARG A 133 4.87 0.37 18.51
C ARG A 133 5.58 1.73 18.52
N GLY A 134 4.88 2.81 18.12
CA GLY A 134 5.38 4.19 18.11
C GLY A 134 6.58 4.43 17.20
N GLN A 135 6.69 3.70 16.08
CA GLN A 135 7.88 3.76 15.23
C GLN A 135 7.70 4.56 13.93
N PHE A 136 6.49 4.71 13.42
CA PHE A 136 6.26 5.28 12.09
C PHE A 136 5.64 6.67 12.13
N ASP A 137 6.16 7.58 11.31
CA ASP A 137 5.57 8.89 11.04
C ASP A 137 4.39 8.77 10.07
N ALA A 138 4.43 7.73 9.22
CA ALA A 138 3.33 7.41 8.32
C ALA A 138 3.22 5.91 8.07
N ILE A 139 1.99 5.44 7.88
CA ILE A 139 1.65 4.07 7.48
C ILE A 139 0.69 4.16 6.31
N MET A 140 1.00 3.47 5.22
CA MET A 140 0.16 3.32 4.04
C MET A 140 -0.18 1.84 3.86
N LEU A 141 -1.46 1.50 3.91
CA LEU A 141 -1.96 0.14 3.70
C LEU A 141 -2.61 0.05 2.32
N ASP A 142 -1.87 -0.57 1.41
CA ASP A 142 -2.20 -0.78 0.01
C ASP A 142 -2.16 -2.30 -0.28
N VAL A 143 -2.92 -3.05 0.54
CA VAL A 143 -2.82 -4.52 0.60
C VAL A 143 -3.94 -5.24 -0.14
N ASP A 144 -5.08 -4.56 -0.42
CA ASP A 144 -6.26 -5.19 -1.01
C ASP A 144 -7.30 -4.17 -1.51
N ASN A 145 -8.41 -4.67 -2.02
CA ASN A 145 -9.52 -3.85 -2.53
C ASN A 145 -10.36 -3.16 -1.44
N GLY A 146 -9.94 -3.14 -0.20
CA GLY A 146 -10.66 -2.53 0.92
C GLY A 146 -11.14 -3.55 1.95
N ALA A 147 -12.22 -3.21 2.68
CA ALA A 147 -12.76 -4.05 3.75
C ALA A 147 -13.34 -5.40 3.27
N GLU A 148 -13.64 -5.51 1.97
CA GLU A 148 -13.98 -6.78 1.29
C GLU A 148 -12.75 -7.23 0.47
N PRO A 149 -11.84 -8.03 1.05
CA PRO A 149 -10.58 -8.39 0.42
C PRO A 149 -10.78 -9.34 -0.76
N LEU A 150 -10.03 -9.12 -1.84
CA LEU A 150 -9.91 -10.06 -2.96
C LEU A 150 -8.72 -11.00 -2.79
N THR A 151 -7.73 -10.66 -1.95
CA THR A 151 -6.47 -11.41 -1.88
C THR A 151 -6.39 -12.30 -0.64
N THR A 152 -6.42 -11.77 0.57
CA THR A 152 -6.29 -12.58 1.77
C THR A 152 -7.36 -12.29 2.81
N SER A 153 -7.89 -13.34 3.45
CA SER A 153 -8.83 -13.18 4.57
C SER A 153 -8.17 -12.45 5.76
N GLY A 154 -6.84 -12.51 5.88
CA GLY A 154 -6.04 -11.78 6.88
C GLY A 154 -6.11 -10.27 6.68
N ASN A 155 -6.14 -9.80 5.44
CA ASN A 155 -6.20 -8.36 5.12
C ASN A 155 -7.50 -7.71 5.63
N ALA A 156 -8.63 -8.43 5.63
CA ALA A 156 -9.87 -7.92 6.20
C ALA A 156 -9.72 -7.49 7.67
N GLN A 157 -8.82 -8.09 8.42
CA GLN A 157 -8.58 -7.72 9.82
C GLN A 157 -7.93 -6.35 9.96
N LEU A 158 -7.16 -5.89 8.96
CA LEU A 158 -6.53 -4.56 8.96
C LEU A 158 -7.56 -3.43 8.88
N TYR A 159 -8.73 -3.72 8.30
CA TYR A 159 -9.85 -2.77 8.17
C TYR A 159 -10.84 -2.84 9.35
N ARG A 160 -10.65 -3.79 10.28
CA ARG A 160 -11.45 -3.91 11.49
C ARG A 160 -10.81 -3.16 12.65
N HIS A 161 -11.58 -2.97 13.72
CA HIS A 161 -11.14 -2.24 14.92
C HIS A 161 -9.76 -2.68 15.43
N VAL A 162 -9.49 -3.97 15.51
CA VAL A 162 -8.19 -4.50 15.98
C VAL A 162 -7.03 -4.06 15.07
N GLY A 163 -7.20 -4.14 13.75
CA GLY A 163 -6.18 -3.72 12.78
C GLY A 163 -5.94 -2.22 12.82
N ILE A 164 -7.01 -1.43 12.91
CA ILE A 164 -6.91 0.03 13.06
C ILE A 164 -6.14 0.38 14.33
N GLN A 165 -6.45 -0.27 15.46
CA GLN A 165 -5.74 -0.03 16.73
C GLN A 165 -4.27 -0.43 16.66
N MET A 166 -3.93 -1.53 15.97
CA MET A 166 -2.52 -1.91 15.73
C MET A 166 -1.79 -0.84 14.91
N ALA A 167 -2.40 -0.35 13.84
CA ALA A 167 -1.82 0.70 13.01
C ALA A 167 -1.64 2.00 13.82
N VAL A 168 -2.65 2.42 14.58
CA VAL A 168 -2.57 3.59 15.48
C VAL A 168 -1.45 3.43 16.50
N ALA A 169 -1.33 2.25 17.14
CA ALA A 169 -0.29 1.99 18.12
C ALA A 169 1.14 1.99 17.52
N ALA A 170 1.28 1.72 16.23
CA ALA A 170 2.55 1.76 15.51
C ALA A 170 2.96 3.18 15.08
N LEU A 171 2.02 4.13 15.06
CA LEU A 171 2.30 5.53 14.72
C LEU A 171 3.04 6.26 15.84
N ARG A 172 3.92 7.17 15.44
CA ARG A 172 4.45 8.24 16.28
C ARG A 172 3.36 9.27 16.58
N PRO A 173 3.53 10.14 17.61
CA PRO A 173 2.65 11.28 17.82
C PRO A 173 2.50 12.13 16.54
N ASN A 174 1.28 12.53 16.21
CA ASN A 174 0.92 13.24 14.97
C ASN A 174 1.15 12.43 13.67
N GLY A 175 1.35 11.13 13.77
CA GLY A 175 1.54 10.24 12.63
C GLY A 175 0.32 10.17 11.72
N ARG A 176 0.56 9.74 10.49
CA ARG A 176 -0.46 9.62 9.42
C ARG A 176 -0.72 8.16 9.11
N LEU A 177 -2.00 7.83 8.93
CA LEU A 177 -2.43 6.50 8.52
C LEU A 177 -3.27 6.65 7.25
N ALA A 178 -2.95 5.88 6.22
CA ALA A 178 -3.74 5.90 5.01
C ALA A 178 -4.05 4.49 4.52
N TYR A 179 -5.24 4.33 3.96
CA TYR A 179 -5.72 3.10 3.35
C TYR A 179 -6.15 3.38 1.92
N TRP A 180 -5.75 2.51 1.02
CA TRP A 180 -6.31 2.43 -0.31
C TRP A 180 -7.51 1.49 -0.33
N SER A 181 -8.55 1.82 -1.09
CA SER A 181 -9.72 0.98 -1.28
C SER A 181 -10.31 1.18 -2.69
N ALA A 182 -10.75 0.08 -3.29
CA ALA A 182 -11.45 0.11 -4.57
C ALA A 182 -12.77 0.90 -4.49
N ASN A 183 -13.43 0.88 -3.33
CA ASN A 183 -14.73 1.51 -3.11
C ASN A 183 -14.73 2.41 -1.87
N GLY A 184 -15.72 3.30 -1.78
CA GLY A 184 -16.01 4.02 -0.54
C GLY A 184 -16.68 3.09 0.47
N ASP A 185 -16.34 3.26 1.75
CA ASP A 185 -16.92 2.52 2.87
C ASP A 185 -17.14 3.45 4.06
N SER A 186 -18.39 3.84 4.28
CA SER A 186 -18.77 4.73 5.38
C SER A 186 -18.64 4.08 6.77
N HIS A 187 -18.77 2.75 6.86
CA HIS A 187 -18.57 2.03 8.12
C HIS A 187 -17.09 2.00 8.48
N PHE A 188 -16.22 1.80 7.50
CA PHE A 188 -14.78 1.86 7.71
C PHE A 188 -14.33 3.28 8.08
N GLU A 189 -14.84 4.31 7.39
CA GLU A 189 -14.60 5.71 7.77
C GLU A 189 -14.99 5.97 9.23
N GLN A 190 -16.18 5.53 9.64
CA GLN A 190 -16.63 5.69 11.01
C GLN A 190 -15.74 4.94 12.01
N SER A 191 -15.30 3.72 11.67
CA SER A 191 -14.38 2.94 12.51
C SER A 191 -13.03 3.64 12.73
N LEU A 192 -12.52 4.35 11.71
CA LEU A 192 -11.32 5.18 11.85
C LEU A 192 -11.56 6.36 12.79
N ARG A 193 -12.72 7.03 12.69
CA ARG A 193 -13.10 8.14 13.60
C ARG A 193 -13.27 7.67 15.03
N ASP A 194 -13.89 6.52 15.24
CA ASP A 194 -14.09 5.89 16.56
C ASP A 194 -12.75 5.49 17.21
N ALA A 195 -11.73 5.24 16.38
CA ALA A 195 -10.36 5.02 16.85
C ALA A 195 -9.61 6.31 17.24
N GLY A 196 -10.28 7.47 17.22
CA GLY A 196 -9.71 8.76 17.61
C GLY A 196 -8.94 9.46 16.49
N LEU A 197 -9.17 9.07 15.23
CA LEU A 197 -8.50 9.67 14.07
C LEU A 197 -9.37 10.78 13.44
N SER A 198 -8.73 11.84 12.98
CA SER A 198 -9.32 12.78 12.01
C SER A 198 -9.16 12.20 10.62
N VAL A 199 -10.27 12.00 9.90
CA VAL A 199 -10.30 11.29 8.60
C VAL A 199 -10.73 12.22 7.49
N GLU A 200 -9.95 12.22 6.41
CA GLU A 200 -10.26 12.80 5.12
C GLU A 200 -10.46 11.67 4.10
N VAL A 201 -11.56 11.69 3.36
CA VAL A 201 -11.89 10.69 2.33
C VAL A 201 -11.71 11.34 0.97
N ILE A 202 -10.79 10.81 0.18
CA ILE A 202 -10.40 11.36 -1.12
C ILE A 202 -10.75 10.34 -2.20
N ARG A 203 -11.47 10.78 -3.21
CA ARG A 203 -11.74 9.97 -4.41
C ARG A 203 -10.76 10.33 -5.51
N THR A 204 -10.12 9.32 -6.06
CA THR A 204 -9.17 9.46 -7.16
C THR A 204 -9.45 8.41 -8.24
N ARG A 205 -8.90 8.59 -9.43
CA ARG A 205 -9.04 7.63 -10.53
C ARG A 205 -7.85 6.68 -10.56
N ALA A 206 -8.06 5.48 -11.09
CA ALA A 206 -6.98 4.52 -11.37
C ALA A 206 -5.95 5.05 -12.38
N HIS A 207 -6.37 5.92 -13.28
CA HIS A 207 -5.53 6.66 -14.23
C HIS A 207 -5.83 8.15 -14.10
N ALA A 208 -4.86 9.03 -14.31
CA ALA A 208 -5.00 10.48 -14.09
C ALA A 208 -6.24 11.13 -14.73
N THR A 209 -6.68 10.63 -15.89
CA THR A 209 -7.81 11.19 -16.64
C THR A 209 -8.99 10.25 -16.83
N SER A 210 -8.87 8.96 -16.42
CA SER A 210 -9.86 7.92 -16.74
C SER A 210 -9.79 6.72 -15.78
N GLY A 211 -10.59 5.70 -16.02
CA GLY A 211 -10.60 4.45 -15.25
C GLY A 211 -11.55 4.47 -14.06
N ALA A 212 -11.53 3.40 -13.28
CA ALA A 212 -12.33 3.26 -12.08
C ALA A 212 -12.03 4.36 -11.06
N TRP A 213 -13.00 4.68 -10.22
CA TRP A 213 -12.80 5.51 -9.05
C TRP A 213 -12.35 4.65 -7.89
N HIS A 214 -11.30 5.10 -7.19
CA HIS A 214 -10.81 4.51 -5.94
C HIS A 214 -10.99 5.50 -4.80
N THR A 215 -10.95 5.00 -3.58
CA THR A 215 -11.11 5.79 -2.36
C THR A 215 -9.85 5.68 -1.52
N LEU A 216 -9.33 6.82 -1.09
CA LEU A 216 -8.21 6.92 -0.19
C LEU A 216 -8.72 7.47 1.14
N PHE A 217 -8.56 6.70 2.21
CA PHE A 217 -8.86 7.16 3.56
C PHE A 217 -7.55 7.66 4.18
N VAL A 218 -7.41 8.97 4.34
CA VAL A 218 -6.22 9.59 4.93
C VAL A 218 -6.58 10.08 6.33
N ALA A 219 -5.93 9.51 7.32
CA ALA A 219 -6.24 9.73 8.71
C ALA A 219 -5.02 10.26 9.50
N ARG A 220 -5.27 11.02 10.55
CA ARG A 220 -4.25 11.52 11.48
C ARG A 220 -4.67 11.26 12.91
N LEU A 221 -3.69 10.94 13.76
CA LEU A 221 -3.92 11.01 15.19
C LEU A 221 -4.30 12.45 15.55
N SER A 222 -5.50 12.64 16.09
CA SER A 222 -5.87 13.92 16.70
C SER A 222 -4.91 14.14 17.85
N GLY A 223 -4.06 15.16 17.76
CA GLY A 223 -3.24 15.55 18.90
C GLY A 223 -4.18 15.78 20.09
N LEU A 224 -3.88 15.18 21.23
CA LEU A 224 -4.52 15.58 22.48
C LEU A 224 -4.30 17.09 22.60
N SER A 225 -5.38 17.86 22.42
CA SER A 225 -5.34 19.28 22.79
C SER A 225 -5.07 19.31 24.29
N THR A 226 -3.84 19.63 24.67
CA THR A 226 -3.45 19.94 26.04
C THR A 226 -3.97 21.32 26.38
#